data_d89b1699c7a3696c4b5514cd4cacc12b
#
_entry.id   d89b1699c7a3696c4b5514cd4cacc12b
#
_cell.length_a   1.000
_cell.length_b   1.000
_cell.length_c   1.000
_cell.angle_alpha   90.00
_cell.angle_beta   90.00
_cell.angle_gamma   90.00
#
_symmetry.space_group_name_H-M   'P 1'
#
loop_
_entity.id
_entity.type
_entity.pdbx_description
1 polymer ?
#
loop_
_entity_poly.entity_id
_entity_poly.type
_entity_poly.pdbx_seq_one_letter_code
_entity_poly.pdbx_strand_id
1 'polypeptide(L)'
;QFADLDTMAEMLVANTASGVPVKLKDVATVSQGFKERQAIIRVGGREAIELAIYKEGDANTVAVATSVKAALQKMQMQNSPSGAKGRPDDAKADGSYSIDGLQLSTLEDASGFIESALSEVKKEALLGGLFSILIIFIFLRDGWSTFVIGLSLPISIVTTFFFMDQFGLSLNVMSLAGLALATGMVVDDSIVVLESIAKARERGLGILDAAITGAGEVSMAVVASTLTTVAVFFPLVFVEGVAGQLFKDQALTVSIALMISLVVSLTLIPMLSSFKATSPMAF
;
A
#
# COMPACT_ATOMS: atom_id res chain seq x y z
N GLN A 1 -22.23 -6.02 -32.27
CA GLN A 1 -21.57 -4.78 -32.73
C GLN A 1 -21.81 -4.64 -34.23
N PHE A 2 -22.23 -3.50 -34.72
CA PHE A 2 -22.38 -3.24 -36.15
C PHE A 2 -21.00 -2.98 -36.75
N ALA A 3 -20.71 -3.60 -37.90
CA ALA A 3 -19.39 -3.52 -38.51
C ALA A 3 -19.20 -2.21 -39.31
N ASP A 4 -20.28 -1.71 -39.93
CA ASP A 4 -20.26 -0.48 -40.72
C ASP A 4 -21.64 0.25 -40.74
N LEU A 5 -21.69 1.43 -41.34
CA LEU A 5 -22.89 2.25 -41.48
C LEU A 5 -23.93 1.62 -42.41
N ASP A 6 -23.50 0.92 -43.41
CA ASP A 6 -24.38 0.29 -44.41
C ASP A 6 -25.16 -0.85 -43.76
N THR A 7 -24.50 -1.64 -42.92
CA THR A 7 -25.16 -2.69 -42.11
C THR A 7 -26.20 -2.13 -41.18
N MET A 8 -25.95 -0.96 -40.56
CA MET A 8 -26.95 -0.26 -39.73
C MET A 8 -28.12 0.26 -40.56
N ALA A 9 -27.87 0.84 -41.73
CA ALA A 9 -28.88 1.36 -42.62
C ALA A 9 -29.84 0.30 -43.16
N GLU A 10 -29.35 -0.92 -43.40
CA GLU A 10 -30.11 -2.08 -43.88
C GLU A 10 -30.89 -2.81 -42.76
N MET A 11 -30.79 -2.38 -41.50
CA MET A 11 -31.46 -3.01 -40.36
C MET A 11 -32.98 -2.88 -40.49
N LEU A 12 -33.71 -3.99 -40.29
CA LEU A 12 -35.15 -4.04 -40.30
C LEU A 12 -35.73 -3.34 -39.05
N VAL A 13 -36.51 -2.32 -39.21
CA VAL A 13 -37.15 -1.55 -38.15
C VAL A 13 -38.60 -2.02 -37.88
N ALA A 14 -39.36 -2.28 -38.94
CA ALA A 14 -40.75 -2.71 -38.84
C ALA A 14 -41.21 -3.42 -40.14
N ASN A 15 -42.38 -4.05 -40.09
CA ASN A 15 -43.10 -4.46 -41.28
C ASN A 15 -44.36 -3.64 -41.42
N THR A 16 -44.70 -3.19 -42.64
CA THR A 16 -45.96 -2.53 -42.91
C THR A 16 -47.12 -3.47 -42.72
N ALA A 17 -48.34 -2.95 -42.58
CA ALA A 17 -49.57 -3.77 -42.48
C ALA A 17 -49.77 -4.70 -43.68
N SER A 18 -49.16 -4.40 -44.85
CA SER A 18 -49.11 -5.20 -46.04
C SER A 18 -47.94 -6.20 -46.12
N GLY A 19 -47.14 -6.35 -45.02
CA GLY A 19 -46.03 -7.32 -44.92
C GLY A 19 -44.72 -6.88 -45.59
N VAL A 20 -44.61 -5.64 -46.08
CA VAL A 20 -43.36 -5.12 -46.70
C VAL A 20 -42.42 -4.70 -45.59
N PRO A 21 -41.14 -5.19 -45.61
CA PRO A 21 -40.13 -4.83 -44.63
C PRO A 21 -39.69 -3.37 -44.79
N VAL A 22 -39.72 -2.61 -43.70
CA VAL A 22 -39.24 -1.19 -43.62
C VAL A 22 -37.85 -1.24 -42.98
N LYS A 23 -36.85 -0.77 -43.71
CA LYS A 23 -35.45 -0.68 -43.26
C LYS A 23 -35.18 0.69 -42.63
N LEU A 24 -34.12 0.78 -41.81
CA LEU A 24 -33.75 2.03 -41.14
C LEU A 24 -33.50 3.18 -42.14
N LYS A 25 -32.85 2.88 -43.27
CA LYS A 25 -32.61 3.84 -44.35
C LYS A 25 -33.89 4.43 -44.97
N ASP A 26 -35.02 3.72 -44.88
CA ASP A 26 -36.31 4.18 -45.46
C ASP A 26 -36.99 5.21 -44.58
N VAL A 27 -36.64 5.28 -43.29
CA VAL A 27 -37.26 6.17 -42.29
C VAL A 27 -36.28 7.15 -41.64
N ALA A 28 -34.97 6.94 -41.76
CA ALA A 28 -33.95 7.77 -41.16
C ALA A 28 -32.66 7.81 -41.97
N THR A 29 -31.91 8.90 -41.85
CA THR A 29 -30.55 9.01 -42.40
C THR A 29 -29.54 8.57 -41.37
N VAL A 30 -28.76 7.53 -41.70
CA VAL A 30 -27.67 7.02 -40.82
C VAL A 30 -26.39 7.74 -41.20
N SER A 31 -25.80 8.47 -40.29
CA SER A 31 -24.53 9.19 -40.49
C SER A 31 -23.61 9.01 -39.31
N GLN A 32 -22.31 9.01 -39.58
CA GLN A 32 -21.32 9.03 -38.54
C GLN A 32 -21.23 10.42 -37.93
N GLY A 33 -21.46 10.51 -36.63
CA GLY A 33 -21.37 11.76 -35.87
C GLY A 33 -20.33 11.65 -34.76
N PHE A 34 -20.05 12.76 -34.13
CA PHE A 34 -19.20 12.79 -32.95
C PHE A 34 -20.09 12.79 -31.72
N LYS A 35 -19.66 12.08 -30.68
CA LYS A 35 -20.28 12.17 -29.36
C LYS A 35 -20.11 13.59 -28.81
N GLU A 36 -21.15 14.12 -28.20
CA GLU A 36 -21.10 15.44 -27.57
C GLU A 36 -19.94 15.51 -26.57
N ARG A 37 -19.11 16.55 -26.72
CA ARG A 37 -17.92 16.71 -25.89
C ARG A 37 -18.37 17.12 -24.48
N GLN A 38 -18.05 16.28 -23.49
CA GLN A 38 -18.30 16.55 -22.07
C GLN A 38 -17.17 17.34 -21.42
N ALA A 39 -15.95 17.27 -21.98
CA ALA A 39 -14.78 17.97 -21.48
C ALA A 39 -13.87 18.41 -22.64
N ILE A 40 -13.18 19.52 -22.45
CA ILE A 40 -12.12 20.00 -23.35
C ILE A 40 -10.80 19.87 -22.59
N ILE A 41 -9.93 18.99 -23.07
CA ILE A 41 -8.62 18.73 -22.47
C ILE A 41 -7.57 19.46 -23.30
N ARG A 42 -6.67 20.18 -22.62
CA ARG A 42 -5.57 20.90 -23.25
C ARG A 42 -4.26 20.62 -22.52
N VAL A 43 -3.23 20.33 -23.28
CA VAL A 43 -1.85 20.19 -22.78
C VAL A 43 -0.97 21.20 -23.49
N GLY A 44 -0.31 22.07 -22.75
CA GLY A 44 0.52 23.15 -23.32
C GLY A 44 -0.25 24.12 -24.24
N GLY A 45 -1.56 24.36 -23.99
CA GLY A 45 -2.44 25.22 -24.80
C GLY A 45 -3.00 24.57 -26.07
N ARG A 46 -2.63 23.34 -26.40
CA ARG A 46 -3.13 22.56 -27.55
C ARG A 46 -4.21 21.57 -27.09
N GLU A 47 -5.22 21.33 -27.93
CA GLU A 47 -6.19 20.28 -27.66
C GLU A 47 -5.51 18.93 -27.59
N ALA A 48 -5.90 18.13 -26.61
CA ALA A 48 -5.33 16.81 -26.32
C ALA A 48 -6.45 15.81 -25.99
N ILE A 49 -6.09 14.54 -26.00
CA ILE A 49 -6.95 13.43 -25.59
C ILE A 49 -6.34 12.85 -24.31
N GLU A 50 -7.17 12.73 -23.28
CA GLU A 50 -6.81 12.03 -22.05
C GLU A 50 -7.20 10.56 -22.16
N LEU A 51 -6.26 9.70 -21.83
CA LEU A 51 -6.48 8.26 -21.69
C LEU A 51 -6.33 7.91 -20.22
N ALA A 52 -7.43 7.71 -19.52
CA ALA A 52 -7.44 7.25 -18.14
C ALA A 52 -7.43 5.71 -18.11
N ILE A 53 -6.42 5.15 -17.45
CA ILE A 53 -6.26 3.71 -17.28
C ILE A 53 -6.56 3.37 -15.81
N TYR A 54 -7.62 2.60 -15.61
CA TYR A 54 -8.03 2.15 -14.27
C TYR A 54 -7.61 0.70 -14.04
N LYS A 55 -7.08 0.45 -12.85
CA LYS A 55 -6.83 -0.94 -12.44
C LYS A 55 -8.14 -1.66 -12.12
N GLU A 56 -8.18 -2.96 -12.30
CA GLU A 56 -9.23 -3.81 -11.74
C GLU A 56 -9.12 -3.87 -10.21
N GLY A 57 -10.24 -4.08 -9.50
CA GLY A 57 -10.33 -3.91 -8.05
C GLY A 57 -9.16 -4.52 -7.26
N ASP A 58 -8.85 -5.79 -7.53
CA ASP A 58 -7.84 -6.56 -6.78
C ASP A 58 -6.41 -6.43 -7.34
N ALA A 59 -6.22 -5.68 -8.45
CA ALA A 59 -4.92 -5.59 -9.09
C ALA A 59 -3.95 -4.68 -8.31
N ASN A 60 -2.68 -5.07 -8.26
CA ASN A 60 -1.61 -4.25 -7.67
C ASN A 60 -1.32 -3.03 -8.55
N THR A 61 -1.51 -1.83 -8.00
CA THR A 61 -1.36 -0.55 -8.72
C THR A 61 0.02 -0.37 -9.33
N VAL A 62 1.08 -0.71 -8.59
CA VAL A 62 2.48 -0.59 -9.05
C VAL A 62 2.77 -1.56 -10.19
N ALA A 63 2.30 -2.81 -10.08
CA ALA A 63 2.47 -3.81 -11.13
C ALA A 63 1.74 -3.42 -12.42
N VAL A 64 0.51 -2.92 -12.31
CA VAL A 64 -0.28 -2.42 -13.47
C VAL A 64 0.43 -1.23 -14.12
N ALA A 65 0.85 -0.23 -13.33
CA ALA A 65 1.56 0.94 -13.84
C ALA A 65 2.87 0.56 -14.54
N THR A 66 3.63 -0.37 -13.97
CA THR A 66 4.86 -0.90 -14.58
C THR A 66 4.58 -1.60 -15.91
N SER A 67 3.51 -2.40 -15.97
CA SER A 67 3.10 -3.08 -17.20
C SER A 67 2.66 -2.10 -18.30
N VAL A 68 1.92 -1.04 -17.92
CA VAL A 68 1.48 0.02 -18.83
C VAL A 68 2.69 0.79 -19.36
N LYS A 69 3.62 1.20 -18.50
CA LYS A 69 4.86 1.88 -18.90
C LYS A 69 5.69 1.01 -19.85
N ALA A 70 5.83 -0.28 -19.56
CA ALA A 70 6.53 -1.22 -20.43
C ALA A 70 5.84 -1.37 -21.80
N ALA A 71 4.51 -1.40 -21.85
CA ALA A 71 3.75 -1.44 -23.09
C ALA A 71 3.95 -0.16 -23.93
N LEU A 72 3.91 1.02 -23.30
CA LEU A 72 4.16 2.30 -23.96
C LEU A 72 5.59 2.37 -24.52
N GLN A 73 6.58 1.93 -23.76
CA GLN A 73 7.97 1.85 -24.23
C GLN A 73 8.12 0.92 -25.41
N LYS A 74 7.46 -0.24 -25.38
CA LYS A 74 7.48 -1.20 -26.49
C LYS A 74 6.86 -0.62 -27.76
N MET A 75 5.73 0.09 -27.65
CA MET A 75 5.09 0.79 -28.76
C MET A 75 6.00 1.87 -29.35
N GLN A 76 6.69 2.64 -28.51
CA GLN A 76 7.67 3.64 -28.94
C GLN A 76 8.83 3.01 -29.71
N MET A 77 9.36 1.87 -29.26
CA MET A 77 10.43 1.16 -29.95
C MET A 77 10.00 0.57 -31.29
N GLN A 78 8.76 0.12 -31.40
CA GLN A 78 8.22 -0.46 -32.64
C GLN A 78 7.96 0.60 -33.72
N ASN A 79 7.60 1.81 -33.34
CA ASN A 79 7.21 2.88 -34.26
C ASN A 79 8.34 3.92 -34.47
N SER A 80 9.53 3.71 -33.93
CA SER A 80 10.70 4.52 -34.29
C SER A 80 11.14 4.23 -35.71
N PRO A 81 11.27 5.24 -36.60
CA PRO A 81 11.77 5.02 -37.97
C PRO A 81 13.14 4.35 -37.90
N SER A 82 13.29 3.30 -38.72
CA SER A 82 14.49 2.47 -38.84
C SER A 82 15.75 3.35 -38.96
N GLY A 83 16.53 3.46 -37.92
CA GLY A 83 17.82 4.21 -37.92
C GLY A 83 18.24 4.84 -36.58
N ALA A 84 17.31 5.23 -35.76
CA ALA A 84 17.62 5.67 -34.40
C ALA A 84 17.41 4.47 -33.46
N LYS A 85 18.50 3.80 -33.10
CA LYS A 85 18.48 2.91 -31.90
C LYS A 85 18.20 3.80 -30.70
N GLY A 86 16.91 3.97 -30.39
CA GLY A 86 16.48 4.62 -29.16
C GLY A 86 17.11 3.85 -27.99
N ARG A 87 18.04 4.50 -27.30
CA ARG A 87 18.54 4.00 -26.03
C ARG A 87 17.37 3.89 -25.05
N PRO A 88 17.38 2.92 -24.14
CA PRO A 88 16.40 2.84 -23.06
C PRO A 88 16.34 4.12 -22.19
N ASP A 89 17.36 4.97 -22.30
CA ASP A 89 17.48 6.26 -21.59
C ASP A 89 16.74 7.43 -22.27
N ASP A 90 16.16 7.25 -23.47
CA ASP A 90 15.45 8.32 -24.19
C ASP A 90 14.00 8.49 -23.74
N ALA A 91 13.51 7.69 -22.80
CA ALA A 91 12.36 8.08 -21.98
C ALA A 91 12.81 9.27 -21.16
N LYS A 92 12.43 10.50 -21.60
CA LYS A 92 12.73 11.71 -20.83
C LYS A 92 12.24 11.50 -19.42
N ALA A 93 12.98 11.98 -18.45
CA ALA A 93 12.65 11.90 -17.02
C ALA A 93 11.27 12.48 -16.68
N ASP A 94 10.61 13.13 -17.65
CA ASP A 94 9.25 13.69 -17.57
C ASP A 94 8.14 12.70 -17.93
N GLY A 95 8.44 11.42 -18.22
CA GLY A 95 7.43 10.40 -18.57
C GLY A 95 6.79 10.61 -19.95
N SER A 96 7.43 11.34 -20.88
CA SER A 96 6.91 11.57 -22.22
C SER A 96 7.35 10.47 -23.20
N TYR A 97 6.40 9.99 -24.00
CA TYR A 97 6.61 8.99 -25.05
C TYR A 97 6.18 9.58 -26.40
N SER A 98 6.89 9.26 -27.49
CA SER A 98 6.52 9.65 -28.86
C SER A 98 6.17 8.42 -29.68
N ILE A 99 4.94 8.36 -30.17
CA ILE A 99 4.44 7.26 -31.01
C ILE A 99 3.79 7.86 -32.24
N ASP A 100 4.28 7.59 -33.43
CA ASP A 100 3.72 8.02 -34.72
C ASP A 100 3.39 9.53 -34.82
N GLY A 101 4.25 10.39 -34.29
CA GLY A 101 4.04 11.83 -34.27
C GLY A 101 3.08 12.31 -33.16
N LEU A 102 2.51 11.42 -32.37
CA LEU A 102 1.77 11.72 -31.17
C LEU A 102 2.74 11.82 -29.99
N GLN A 103 2.63 12.89 -29.22
CA GLN A 103 3.34 13.03 -27.96
C GLN A 103 2.42 12.56 -26.82
N LEU A 104 2.82 11.51 -26.12
CA LEU A 104 2.15 11.03 -24.91
C LEU A 104 2.93 11.57 -23.71
N SER A 105 2.27 12.21 -22.78
CA SER A 105 2.83 12.61 -21.49
C SER A 105 2.01 11.99 -20.37
N THR A 106 2.68 11.46 -19.37
CA THR A 106 2.02 10.98 -18.16
C THR A 106 1.62 12.20 -17.34
N LEU A 107 0.31 12.39 -17.13
CA LEU A 107 -0.23 13.50 -16.33
C LEU A 107 -0.25 13.12 -14.85
N GLU A 108 -0.67 11.90 -14.56
CA GLU A 108 -0.79 11.39 -13.20
C GLU A 108 -0.36 9.92 -13.15
N ASP A 109 0.45 9.58 -12.18
CA ASP A 109 0.92 8.24 -11.92
C ASP A 109 0.84 7.90 -10.43
N ALA A 110 -0.24 7.21 -10.06
CA ALA A 110 -0.45 6.78 -8.69
C ALA A 110 0.64 5.82 -8.17
N SER A 111 1.37 5.11 -9.06
CA SER A 111 2.43 4.19 -8.64
C SER A 111 3.63 4.91 -8.03
N GLY A 112 4.01 6.08 -8.57
CA GLY A 112 5.12 6.88 -8.05
C GLY A 112 4.88 7.36 -6.63
N PHE A 113 3.62 7.70 -6.30
CA PHE A 113 3.26 8.06 -4.94
C PHE A 113 3.38 6.87 -3.97
N ILE A 114 2.90 5.68 -4.39
CA ILE A 114 2.99 4.46 -3.57
C ILE A 114 4.45 4.06 -3.34
N GLU A 115 5.29 4.11 -4.37
CA GLU A 115 6.73 3.82 -4.26
C GLU A 115 7.43 4.80 -3.32
N SER A 116 7.11 6.09 -3.43
CA SER A 116 7.65 7.13 -2.55
C SER A 116 7.22 6.91 -1.11
N ALA A 117 5.93 6.66 -0.86
CA ALA A 117 5.40 6.37 0.47
C ALA A 117 6.02 5.10 1.08
N LEU A 118 6.20 4.04 0.27
CA LEU A 118 6.89 2.82 0.73
C LEU A 118 8.37 3.07 1.08
N SER A 119 9.05 3.91 0.30
CA SER A 119 10.43 4.33 0.59
C SER A 119 10.50 5.15 1.89
N GLU A 120 9.51 6.01 2.14
CA GLU A 120 9.43 6.81 3.35
C GLU A 120 9.17 5.94 4.59
N VAL A 121 8.23 5.01 4.52
CA VAL A 121 8.00 4.00 5.58
C VAL A 121 9.28 3.21 5.89
N LYS A 122 10.03 2.80 4.87
CA LYS A 122 11.32 2.13 5.07
C LYS A 122 12.33 3.02 5.80
N LYS A 123 12.44 4.30 5.43
CA LYS A 123 13.33 5.26 6.09
C LYS A 123 12.91 5.52 7.53
N GLU A 124 11.63 5.72 7.78
CA GLU A 124 11.09 5.92 9.12
C GLU A 124 11.29 4.68 9.99
N ALA A 125 11.05 3.49 9.48
CA ALA A 125 11.31 2.24 10.19
C ALA A 125 12.80 2.08 10.54
N LEU A 126 13.71 2.42 9.62
CA LEU A 126 15.15 2.36 9.88
C LEU A 126 15.61 3.44 10.86
N LEU A 127 15.20 4.70 10.65
CA LEU A 127 15.62 5.80 11.52
C LEU A 127 14.97 5.72 12.89
N GLY A 128 13.64 5.50 12.95
CA GLY A 128 12.91 5.32 14.18
C GLY A 128 13.39 4.09 14.97
N GLY A 129 13.62 2.98 14.26
CA GLY A 129 14.23 1.78 14.84
C GLY A 129 15.63 2.03 15.39
N LEU A 130 16.48 2.74 14.65
CA LEU A 130 17.82 3.09 15.11
C LEU A 130 17.80 3.99 16.34
N PHE A 131 16.95 5.03 16.36
CA PHE A 131 16.79 5.90 17.52
C PHE A 131 16.19 5.16 18.71
N SER A 132 15.20 4.30 18.51
CA SER A 132 14.65 3.46 19.57
C SER A 132 15.72 2.55 20.15
N ILE A 133 16.50 1.87 19.31
CA ILE A 133 17.62 1.02 19.71
C ILE A 133 18.64 1.82 20.54
N LEU A 134 18.99 3.03 20.09
CA LEU A 134 19.94 3.90 20.80
C LEU A 134 19.41 4.27 22.18
N ILE A 135 18.18 4.74 22.27
CA ILE A 135 17.53 5.15 23.53
C ILE A 135 17.45 3.95 24.48
N ILE A 136 16.98 2.80 24.00
CA ILE A 136 16.84 1.59 24.79
C ILE A 136 18.22 1.12 25.32
N PHE A 137 19.24 1.18 24.44
CA PHE A 137 20.61 0.86 24.86
C PHE A 137 21.13 1.77 25.98
N ILE A 138 20.83 3.06 25.91
CA ILE A 138 21.22 4.03 26.97
C ILE A 138 20.50 3.73 28.28
N PHE A 139 19.18 3.37 28.23
CA PHE A 139 18.37 3.11 29.42
C PHE A 139 18.66 1.74 30.05
N LEU A 140 18.64 0.66 29.24
CA LEU A 140 18.80 -0.70 29.75
C LEU A 140 20.26 -1.09 29.92
N ARG A 141 21.19 -0.43 29.22
CA ARG A 141 22.63 -0.74 29.18
C ARG A 141 22.93 -2.23 28.88
N ASP A 142 22.02 -2.89 28.15
CA ASP A 142 22.10 -4.31 27.84
C ASP A 142 21.94 -4.53 26.32
N GLY A 143 23.03 -4.94 25.67
CA GLY A 143 23.06 -5.13 24.21
C GLY A 143 22.12 -6.24 23.73
N TRP A 144 21.92 -7.30 24.52
CA TRP A 144 21.02 -8.39 24.15
C TRP A 144 19.55 -7.93 24.14
N SER A 145 19.11 -7.25 25.19
CA SER A 145 17.79 -6.68 25.28
C SER A 145 17.51 -5.70 24.14
N THR A 146 18.50 -4.87 23.81
CA THR A 146 18.44 -3.97 22.65
C THR A 146 18.29 -4.72 21.33
N PHE A 147 19.03 -5.82 21.14
CA PHE A 147 18.92 -6.64 19.94
C PHE A 147 17.54 -7.30 19.82
N VAL A 148 16.97 -7.78 20.92
CA VAL A 148 15.64 -8.40 20.94
C VAL A 148 14.56 -7.44 20.48
N ILE A 149 14.57 -6.19 20.96
CA ILE A 149 13.62 -5.15 20.50
C ILE A 149 13.90 -4.78 19.04
N GLY A 150 15.17 -4.61 18.66
CA GLY A 150 15.53 -4.33 17.28
C GLY A 150 15.04 -5.37 16.28
N LEU A 151 14.91 -6.64 16.73
CA LEU A 151 14.39 -7.75 15.93
C LEU A 151 12.85 -7.79 15.91
N SER A 152 12.19 -7.36 17.00
CA SER A 152 10.72 -7.38 17.10
C SER A 152 10.05 -6.47 16.07
N LEU A 153 10.63 -5.31 15.77
CA LEU A 153 10.07 -4.32 14.84
C LEU A 153 9.96 -4.87 13.40
N PRO A 154 11.02 -5.36 12.75
CA PRO A 154 10.90 -5.91 11.41
C PRO A 154 9.98 -7.14 11.35
N ILE A 155 9.97 -7.98 12.39
CA ILE A 155 9.07 -9.14 12.47
C ILE A 155 7.61 -8.67 12.52
N SER A 156 7.29 -7.67 13.34
CA SER A 156 5.93 -7.12 13.44
C SER A 156 5.49 -6.51 12.12
N ILE A 157 6.36 -5.74 11.44
CA ILE A 157 6.04 -5.12 10.14
C ILE A 157 5.79 -6.18 9.06
N VAL A 158 6.68 -7.16 8.92
CA VAL A 158 6.53 -8.23 7.92
C VAL A 158 5.26 -9.05 8.18
N THR A 159 4.99 -9.35 9.45
CA THR A 159 3.76 -10.06 9.83
C THR A 159 2.52 -9.21 9.55
N THR A 160 2.60 -7.90 9.74
CA THR A 160 1.50 -6.97 9.39
C THR A 160 1.19 -7.02 7.89
N PHE A 161 2.20 -6.99 7.02
CA PHE A 161 1.99 -7.14 5.58
C PHE A 161 1.32 -8.47 5.22
N PHE A 162 1.72 -9.57 5.86
CA PHE A 162 1.08 -10.87 5.65
C PHE A 162 -0.40 -10.84 6.00
N PHE A 163 -0.78 -10.27 7.14
CA PHE A 163 -2.18 -10.17 7.53
C PHE A 163 -2.97 -9.17 6.68
N MET A 164 -2.35 -8.07 6.24
CA MET A 164 -2.97 -7.15 5.29
C MET A 164 -3.37 -7.88 4.01
N ASP A 165 -2.48 -8.71 3.47
CA ASP A 165 -2.75 -9.54 2.28
C ASP A 165 -3.91 -10.53 2.53
N GLN A 166 -3.91 -11.23 3.66
CA GLN A 166 -4.98 -12.17 4.02
C GLN A 166 -6.36 -11.50 4.18
N PHE A 167 -6.39 -10.24 4.64
CA PHE A 167 -7.64 -9.48 4.77
C PHE A 167 -8.00 -8.70 3.49
N GLY A 168 -7.26 -8.87 2.40
CA GLY A 168 -7.52 -8.21 1.13
C GLY A 168 -7.29 -6.70 1.17
N LEU A 169 -6.44 -6.21 2.09
CA LEU A 169 -6.08 -4.80 2.17
C LEU A 169 -5.01 -4.49 1.13
N SER A 170 -5.33 -3.62 0.20
CA SER A 170 -4.38 -3.18 -0.81
C SER A 170 -3.37 -2.18 -0.23
N LEU A 171 -2.13 -2.23 -0.75
CA LEU A 171 -1.13 -1.20 -0.46
C LEU A 171 -1.51 0.08 -1.21
N ASN A 172 -2.07 1.02 -0.49
CA ASN A 172 -2.43 2.35 -0.96
C ASN A 172 -1.90 3.42 0.00
N VAL A 173 -2.11 4.68 -0.36
CA VAL A 173 -1.67 5.85 0.44
C VAL A 173 -2.11 5.75 1.90
N MET A 174 -3.37 5.37 2.12
CA MET A 174 -3.95 5.34 3.47
C MET A 174 -3.45 4.17 4.29
N SER A 175 -3.34 2.97 3.70
CA SER A 175 -2.76 1.81 4.39
C SER A 175 -1.28 2.02 4.72
N LEU A 176 -0.51 2.64 3.81
CA LEU A 176 0.90 2.97 4.07
C LEU A 176 1.05 4.06 5.14
N ALA A 177 0.19 5.09 5.14
CA ALA A 177 0.15 6.09 6.22
C ALA A 177 -0.21 5.44 7.58
N GLY A 178 -1.15 4.47 7.57
CA GLY A 178 -1.47 3.67 8.73
C GLY A 178 -0.28 2.85 9.24
N LEU A 179 0.47 2.24 8.33
CA LEU A 179 1.68 1.48 8.68
C LEU A 179 2.78 2.38 9.26
N ALA A 180 3.01 3.57 8.67
CA ALA A 180 3.96 4.55 9.19
C ALA A 180 3.59 4.97 10.62
N LEU A 181 2.32 5.30 10.86
CA LEU A 181 1.81 5.62 12.19
C LEU A 181 1.99 4.45 13.17
N ALA A 182 1.62 3.24 12.75
CA ALA A 182 1.73 2.04 13.57
C ALA A 182 3.18 1.71 13.93
N THR A 183 4.14 1.94 13.02
CA THR A 183 5.56 1.65 13.26
C THR A 183 6.09 2.38 14.50
N GLY A 184 5.63 3.62 14.74
CA GLY A 184 5.99 4.37 15.95
C GLY A 184 5.40 3.78 17.23
N MET A 185 4.23 3.13 17.17
CA MET A 185 3.53 2.58 18.34
C MET A 185 3.88 1.12 18.63
N VAL A 186 4.30 0.36 17.62
CA VAL A 186 4.61 -1.09 17.71
C VAL A 186 5.74 -1.39 18.67
N VAL A 187 6.69 -0.47 18.83
CA VAL A 187 7.87 -0.68 19.71
C VAL A 187 7.51 -0.56 21.18
N ASP A 188 6.51 0.23 21.56
CA ASP A 188 6.18 0.57 22.93
C ASP A 188 5.83 -0.65 23.78
N ASP A 189 4.99 -1.55 23.28
CA ASP A 189 4.62 -2.78 23.98
C ASP A 189 5.85 -3.65 24.28
N SER A 190 6.77 -3.75 23.32
CA SER A 190 8.01 -4.51 23.44
C SER A 190 8.95 -3.94 24.50
N ILE A 191 9.02 -2.61 24.60
CA ILE A 191 9.84 -1.91 25.60
C ILE A 191 9.31 -2.20 27.00
N VAL A 192 8.00 -2.07 27.21
CA VAL A 192 7.38 -2.28 28.54
C VAL A 192 7.58 -3.71 29.02
N VAL A 193 7.38 -4.71 28.16
CA VAL A 193 7.58 -6.12 28.51
C VAL A 193 9.03 -6.40 28.84
N LEU A 194 9.97 -5.90 28.03
CA LEU A 194 11.39 -6.15 28.24
C LEU A 194 11.92 -5.45 29.51
N GLU A 195 11.47 -4.23 29.79
CA GLU A 195 11.81 -3.51 31.02
C GLU A 195 11.34 -4.27 32.25
N SER A 196 10.12 -4.82 32.22
CA SER A 196 9.61 -5.64 33.33
C SER A 196 10.43 -6.91 33.54
N ILE A 197 10.83 -7.57 32.43
CA ILE A 197 11.73 -8.74 32.51
C ILE A 197 13.10 -8.35 33.09
N ALA A 198 13.65 -7.20 32.70
CA ALA A 198 14.91 -6.70 33.23
C ALA A 198 14.81 -6.44 34.76
N LYS A 199 13.74 -5.78 35.20
CA LYS A 199 13.46 -5.57 36.63
C LYS A 199 13.29 -6.87 37.40
N ALA A 200 12.67 -7.89 36.81
CA ALA A 200 12.55 -9.21 37.42
C ALA A 200 13.92 -9.88 37.60
N ARG A 201 14.84 -9.68 36.65
CA ARG A 201 16.24 -10.14 36.78
C ARG A 201 17.01 -9.40 37.87
N GLU A 202 16.83 -8.08 37.98
CA GLU A 202 17.45 -7.29 39.05
C GLU A 202 17.00 -7.73 40.45
N ARG A 203 15.77 -8.26 40.56
CA ARG A 203 15.25 -8.89 41.77
C ARG A 203 15.88 -10.26 42.12
N GLY A 204 16.78 -10.73 41.27
CA GLY A 204 17.53 -11.99 41.48
C GLY A 204 16.86 -13.25 40.93
N LEU A 205 15.79 -13.11 40.14
CA LEU A 205 15.14 -14.24 39.48
C LEU A 205 16.04 -14.85 38.40
N GLY A 206 15.98 -16.18 38.22
CA GLY A 206 16.60 -16.85 37.12
C GLY A 206 16.12 -16.37 35.76
N ILE A 207 16.90 -16.62 34.70
CA ILE A 207 16.63 -16.09 33.36
C ILE A 207 15.21 -16.44 32.87
N LEU A 208 14.84 -17.73 33.02
CA LEU A 208 13.50 -18.19 32.58
C LEU A 208 12.40 -17.66 33.51
N ASP A 209 12.61 -17.69 34.81
CA ASP A 209 11.64 -17.23 35.80
C ASP A 209 11.42 -15.72 35.66
N ALA A 210 12.47 -14.94 35.39
CA ALA A 210 12.39 -13.52 35.14
C ALA A 210 11.59 -13.21 33.87
N ALA A 211 11.77 -13.99 32.79
CA ALA A 211 11.02 -13.83 31.56
C ALA A 211 9.51 -14.10 31.76
N ILE A 212 9.18 -15.19 32.47
CA ILE A 212 7.79 -15.56 32.76
C ILE A 212 7.13 -14.56 33.70
N THR A 213 7.80 -14.28 34.83
CA THR A 213 7.25 -13.37 35.87
C THR A 213 7.14 -11.94 35.36
N GLY A 214 8.21 -11.42 34.73
CA GLY A 214 8.24 -10.07 34.21
C GLY A 214 7.19 -9.83 33.11
N ALA A 215 7.06 -10.74 32.14
CA ALA A 215 6.01 -10.64 31.15
C ALA A 215 4.61 -10.75 31.77
N GLY A 216 4.40 -11.65 32.72
CA GLY A 216 3.15 -11.83 33.44
C GLY A 216 2.69 -10.59 34.20
N GLU A 217 3.62 -9.90 34.89
CA GLU A 217 3.32 -8.70 35.67
C GLU A 217 2.71 -7.55 34.84
N VAL A 218 3.15 -7.41 33.57
CA VAL A 218 2.71 -6.30 32.72
C VAL A 218 1.71 -6.72 31.62
N SER A 219 1.50 -8.02 31.43
CA SER A 219 0.67 -8.53 30.32
C SER A 219 -0.72 -7.90 30.27
N MET A 220 -1.43 -7.83 31.41
CA MET A 220 -2.77 -7.25 31.46
C MET A 220 -2.76 -5.75 31.13
N ALA A 221 -1.74 -5.02 31.60
CA ALA A 221 -1.62 -3.59 31.33
C ALA A 221 -1.33 -3.33 29.83
N VAL A 222 -0.44 -4.11 29.23
CA VAL A 222 -0.10 -4.02 27.80
C VAL A 222 -1.31 -4.39 26.95
N VAL A 223 -2.02 -5.48 27.25
CA VAL A 223 -3.26 -5.87 26.56
C VAL A 223 -4.29 -4.75 26.65
N ALA A 224 -4.53 -4.20 27.84
CA ALA A 224 -5.52 -3.14 28.04
C ALA A 224 -5.16 -1.87 27.27
N SER A 225 -3.89 -1.45 27.30
CA SER A 225 -3.38 -0.29 26.57
C SER A 225 -3.55 -0.45 25.06
N THR A 226 -3.10 -1.58 24.51
CA THR A 226 -3.19 -1.86 23.07
C THR A 226 -4.63 -1.96 22.60
N LEU A 227 -5.51 -2.66 23.35
CA LEU A 227 -6.93 -2.74 23.02
C LEU A 227 -7.62 -1.38 23.09
N THR A 228 -7.25 -0.52 24.05
CA THR A 228 -7.78 0.85 24.12
C THR A 228 -7.38 1.65 22.89
N THR A 229 -6.13 1.53 22.44
CA THR A 229 -5.66 2.20 21.23
C THR A 229 -6.40 1.67 19.99
N VAL A 230 -6.56 0.36 19.85
CA VAL A 230 -7.34 -0.25 18.76
C VAL A 230 -8.79 0.23 18.80
N ALA A 231 -9.41 0.31 19.98
CA ALA A 231 -10.79 0.79 20.15
C ALA A 231 -10.99 2.25 19.68
N VAL A 232 -9.94 3.07 19.64
CA VAL A 232 -10.01 4.43 19.09
C VAL A 232 -10.03 4.42 17.55
N PHE A 233 -9.27 3.53 16.93
CA PHE A 233 -9.20 3.43 15.45
C PHE A 233 -10.34 2.61 14.86
N PHE A 234 -10.81 1.57 15.56
CA PHE A 234 -11.80 0.63 15.04
C PHE A 234 -13.13 1.27 14.60
N PRO A 235 -13.69 2.29 15.26
CA PRO A 235 -14.90 2.97 14.79
C PRO A 235 -14.78 3.60 13.41
N LEU A 236 -13.58 3.99 12.99
CA LEU A 236 -13.35 4.57 11.64
C LEU A 236 -13.69 3.59 10.51
N VAL A 237 -13.67 2.28 10.80
CA VAL A 237 -14.03 1.22 9.83
C VAL A 237 -15.52 1.29 9.45
N PHE A 238 -16.37 1.80 10.34
CA PHE A 238 -17.83 1.88 10.17
C PHE A 238 -18.31 3.24 9.68
N VAL A 239 -17.40 4.18 9.44
CA VAL A 239 -17.77 5.50 8.89
C VAL A 239 -18.23 5.32 7.45
N GLU A 240 -19.42 5.84 7.11
CA GLU A 240 -19.97 5.81 5.78
C GLU A 240 -19.50 6.99 4.93
N GLY A 241 -19.59 6.84 3.60
CA GLY A 241 -19.24 7.89 2.64
C GLY A 241 -17.75 7.94 2.29
N VAL A 242 -17.33 9.05 1.67
CA VAL A 242 -15.96 9.24 1.16
C VAL A 242 -14.91 9.17 2.28
N ALA A 243 -15.21 9.75 3.43
CA ALA A 243 -14.31 9.72 4.59
C ALA A 243 -14.08 8.28 5.08
N GLY A 244 -15.14 7.46 5.14
CA GLY A 244 -15.05 6.05 5.50
C GLY A 244 -14.18 5.26 4.51
N GLN A 245 -14.36 5.46 3.21
CA GLN A 245 -13.55 4.80 2.19
C GLN A 245 -12.05 5.15 2.31
N LEU A 246 -11.74 6.40 2.66
CA LEU A 246 -10.36 6.85 2.84
C LEU A 246 -9.72 6.28 4.12
N PHE A 247 -10.38 6.40 5.27
CA PHE A 247 -9.78 6.07 6.56
C PHE A 247 -9.92 4.61 6.97
N LYS A 248 -10.78 3.83 6.33
CA LYS A 248 -10.99 2.41 6.63
C LYS A 248 -9.70 1.60 6.54
N ASP A 249 -8.97 1.74 5.43
CA ASP A 249 -7.73 1.00 5.20
C ASP A 249 -6.64 1.41 6.19
N GLN A 250 -6.56 2.70 6.53
CA GLN A 250 -5.65 3.20 7.56
C GLN A 250 -5.98 2.60 8.93
N ALA A 251 -7.24 2.66 9.35
CA ALA A 251 -7.68 2.18 10.64
C ALA A 251 -7.48 0.66 10.80
N LEU A 252 -7.79 -0.10 9.75
CA LEU A 252 -7.55 -1.55 9.75
C LEU A 252 -6.05 -1.87 9.81
N THR A 253 -5.22 -1.19 9.03
CA THR A 253 -3.76 -1.41 9.04
C THR A 253 -3.16 -1.12 10.41
N VAL A 254 -3.52 0.00 11.04
CA VAL A 254 -3.06 0.33 12.40
C VAL A 254 -3.53 -0.72 13.41
N SER A 255 -4.80 -1.11 13.36
CA SER A 255 -5.36 -2.12 14.27
C SER A 255 -4.67 -3.47 14.14
N ILE A 256 -4.43 -3.93 12.91
CA ILE A 256 -3.71 -5.18 12.64
C ILE A 256 -2.27 -5.09 13.17
N ALA A 257 -1.56 -4.00 12.88
CA ALA A 257 -0.17 -3.84 13.31
C ALA A 257 -0.04 -3.83 14.84
N LEU A 258 -0.95 -3.15 15.54
CA LEU A 258 -0.98 -3.11 17.00
C LEU A 258 -1.29 -4.49 17.62
N MET A 259 -2.26 -5.22 17.05
CA MET A 259 -2.58 -6.57 17.53
C MET A 259 -1.40 -7.54 17.32
N ILE A 260 -0.69 -7.41 16.22
CA ILE A 260 0.52 -8.21 15.94
C ILE A 260 1.64 -7.84 16.93
N SER A 261 1.85 -6.53 17.18
CA SER A 261 2.81 -6.06 18.17
C SER A 261 2.52 -6.65 19.55
N LEU A 262 1.26 -6.65 19.96
CA LEU A 262 0.84 -7.23 21.21
C LEU A 262 1.20 -8.73 21.30
N VAL A 263 0.93 -9.50 20.26
CA VAL A 263 1.28 -10.93 20.21
C VAL A 263 2.79 -11.11 20.24
N VAL A 264 3.54 -10.33 19.46
CA VAL A 264 5.01 -10.40 19.41
C VAL A 264 5.61 -10.01 20.77
N SER A 265 5.12 -8.96 21.41
CA SER A 265 5.64 -8.49 22.70
C SER A 265 5.38 -9.49 23.84
N LEU A 266 4.26 -10.20 23.83
CA LEU A 266 3.92 -11.17 24.87
C LEU A 266 4.44 -12.59 24.61
N THR A 267 4.90 -12.89 23.38
CA THR A 267 5.40 -14.23 23.02
C THR A 267 6.87 -14.21 22.64
N LEU A 268 7.24 -13.47 21.59
CA LEU A 268 8.59 -13.46 21.04
C LEU A 268 9.58 -12.81 22.01
N ILE A 269 9.22 -11.68 22.62
CA ILE A 269 10.11 -10.97 23.55
C ILE A 269 10.49 -11.80 24.77
N PRO A 270 9.55 -12.39 25.54
CA PRO A 270 9.92 -13.26 26.64
C PRO A 270 10.74 -14.48 26.21
N MET A 271 10.37 -15.09 25.07
CA MET A 271 11.09 -16.22 24.50
C MET A 271 12.56 -15.85 24.20
N LEU A 272 12.80 -14.78 23.43
CA LEU A 272 14.15 -14.36 23.09
C LEU A 272 14.95 -13.89 24.31
N SER A 273 14.28 -13.27 25.29
CA SER A 273 14.90 -12.88 26.56
C SER A 273 15.35 -14.07 27.38
N SER A 274 14.70 -15.24 27.24
CA SER A 274 15.08 -16.46 27.93
C SER A 274 16.30 -17.15 27.34
N PHE A 275 16.73 -16.81 26.12
CA PHE A 275 17.95 -17.39 25.48
C PHE A 275 19.25 -16.73 25.91
N LYS A 276 19.23 -15.70 26.75
CA LYS A 276 20.46 -15.08 27.23
C LYS A 276 21.23 -16.03 28.11
N ALA A 277 22.06 -16.86 27.52
CA ALA A 277 23.07 -17.62 28.22
C ALA A 277 24.25 -16.71 28.61
N THR A 278 24.40 -16.52 29.91
CA THR A 278 25.63 -16.10 30.58
C THR A 278 26.44 -14.92 30.05
N SER A 279 26.29 -13.76 30.61
CA SER A 279 27.33 -13.07 31.42
C SER A 279 26.70 -11.85 32.10
N PRO A 280 26.77 -11.65 33.39
CA PRO A 280 26.61 -10.36 33.97
C PRO A 280 27.79 -9.52 33.47
N MET A 281 27.57 -8.56 32.59
CA MET A 281 28.54 -7.48 32.47
C MET A 281 28.43 -6.69 33.79
N ALA A 282 29.32 -7.09 34.71
CA ALA A 282 29.66 -6.25 35.86
C ALA A 282 30.27 -4.96 35.30
N PHE A 283 29.61 -3.87 35.56
CA PHE A 283 30.22 -2.54 35.60
C PHE A 283 30.05 -2.00 36.99
#